data_08f7950191266be1793fd3ed5b3c4d88
#
_entry.id   08f7950191266be1793fd3ed5b3c4d88
#
_cell.length_a   1.000
_cell.length_b   1.000
_cell.length_c   1.000
_cell.angle_alpha   90.00
_cell.angle_beta   90.00
_cell.angle_gamma   90.00
#
_symmetry.space_group_name_H-M   'P 1'
#
loop_
_entity.id
_entity.type
_entity.pdbx_description
1 polymer ?
#
loop_
_entity_poly.entity_id
_entity_poly.type
_entity_poly.pdbx_seq_one_letter_code
_entity_poly.pdbx_strand_id
1 'polypeptide(L)'
;MPTALFAWRRTPPPFLIGGAEVTQQLLAEELAAAGWRTVYLGSHQAPWDRAPQLTQVRTFLDEHDTAYEESQEELRYRWNGMDCIAVPQQKITSVLQRLLARVRPDVVFTSQEGAADIAAQARPSALVAGILHSVSKTGLGVLTGRPHHGLAVSQFVLRRAPRTDGTRLSVLYPPFTLPEPGQRRRERTNAVLMVNPIPAKGADLLHQLIRRMPEQRFTLVEGWWNTTEEFASYPNVTYVPRVYDMSPLYRSHRLLLVPSTVEDAFPRVIIEAALHGTPSIGTDRGGIPEALGNTGIVLSAKAGAEEWAEALRAADHHTLGKEARQRATAFTRPRLPDLERLGIYPAANAPST
;
A
#
# COMPACT_ATOMS: atom_id res chain seq x y z
N MET A 1 20.64 3.71 -19.41
CA MET A 1 20.04 3.62 -18.06
C MET A 1 18.54 3.57 -18.26
N PRO A 2 17.87 2.49 -17.85
CA PRO A 2 16.43 2.37 -18.02
C PRO A 2 15.70 3.45 -17.22
N THR A 3 14.53 3.85 -17.71
CA THR A 3 13.77 4.96 -17.12
C THR A 3 12.34 4.53 -16.83
N ALA A 4 11.92 4.66 -15.58
CA ALA A 4 10.56 4.42 -15.12
C ALA A 4 9.87 5.76 -14.78
N LEU A 5 8.66 5.93 -15.28
CA LEU A 5 7.79 7.04 -14.91
C LEU A 5 6.59 6.50 -14.12
N PHE A 6 6.45 6.91 -12.88
CA PHE A 6 5.24 6.72 -12.08
C PHE A 6 4.36 7.94 -12.25
N ALA A 7 3.14 7.76 -12.73
CA ALA A 7 2.21 8.86 -12.96
C ALA A 7 0.82 8.53 -12.42
N TRP A 8 0.28 9.39 -11.57
CA TRP A 8 -1.05 9.26 -11.00
C TRP A 8 -1.63 10.58 -10.50
N ARG A 9 -2.83 10.56 -9.95
CA ARG A 9 -3.51 11.79 -9.48
C ARG A 9 -3.44 11.98 -7.97
N ARG A 10 -2.54 11.28 -7.28
CA ARG A 10 -2.30 11.41 -5.84
C ARG A 10 -0.95 12.09 -5.59
N THR A 11 -0.70 12.46 -4.35
CA THR A 11 0.54 13.13 -3.98
C THR A 11 1.74 12.20 -4.17
N PRO A 12 2.84 12.69 -4.77
CA PRO A 12 4.06 11.89 -4.90
C PRO A 12 4.70 11.62 -3.53
N PRO A 13 5.66 10.67 -3.45
CA PRO A 13 6.39 10.43 -2.21
C PRO A 13 6.97 11.71 -1.58
N PRO A 14 7.09 11.77 -0.26
CA PRO A 14 6.87 10.73 0.74
C PRO A 14 5.47 10.73 1.37
N PHE A 15 4.51 11.35 0.76
CA PHE A 15 3.17 11.54 1.32
C PHE A 15 2.35 10.25 1.20
N LEU A 16 2.49 9.39 2.19
CA LEU A 16 1.82 8.09 2.25
C LEU A 16 0.43 8.23 2.88
N ILE A 17 -0.61 7.89 2.14
CA ILE A 17 -1.99 7.90 2.63
C ILE A 17 -2.50 6.48 2.91
N GLY A 18 -2.13 5.51 2.08
CA GLY A 18 -2.60 4.15 2.23
C GLY A 18 -1.73 3.13 1.51
N GLY A 19 -2.21 1.88 1.47
CA GLY A 19 -1.44 0.77 0.91
C GLY A 19 -1.08 0.92 -0.57
N ALA A 20 -1.85 1.66 -1.35
CA ALA A 20 -1.56 1.91 -2.76
C ALA A 20 -0.34 2.84 -2.92
N GLU A 21 -0.31 3.93 -2.12
CA GLU A 21 0.78 4.90 -2.08
C GLU A 21 2.09 4.23 -1.66
N VAL A 22 2.06 3.50 -0.55
CA VAL A 22 3.23 2.75 -0.05
C VAL A 22 3.72 1.74 -1.09
N THR A 23 2.82 1.03 -1.75
CA THR A 23 3.18 0.03 -2.78
C THR A 23 3.89 0.68 -3.96
N GLN A 24 3.37 1.78 -4.49
CA GLN A 24 4.01 2.47 -5.62
C GLN A 24 5.33 3.12 -5.23
N GLN A 25 5.39 3.74 -4.04
CA GLN A 25 6.63 4.34 -3.55
C GLN A 25 7.74 3.29 -3.42
N LEU A 26 7.49 2.20 -2.70
CA LEU A 26 8.49 1.15 -2.50
C LEU A 26 8.94 0.50 -3.82
N LEU A 27 8.02 0.34 -4.78
CA LEU A 27 8.38 -0.14 -6.11
C LEU A 27 9.29 0.87 -6.85
N ALA A 28 8.98 2.15 -6.77
CA ALA A 28 9.77 3.21 -7.38
C ALA A 28 11.16 3.34 -6.74
N GLU A 29 11.24 3.25 -5.40
CA GLU A 29 12.50 3.22 -4.65
C GLU A 29 13.36 2.01 -5.01
N GLU A 30 12.75 0.82 -5.14
CA GLU A 30 13.45 -0.39 -5.57
C GLU A 30 14.07 -0.22 -6.96
N LEU A 31 13.34 0.34 -7.92
CA LEU A 31 13.86 0.61 -9.24
C LEU A 31 14.99 1.64 -9.22
N ALA A 32 14.84 2.71 -8.43
CA ALA A 32 15.90 3.72 -8.25
C ALA A 32 17.18 3.11 -7.65
N ALA A 33 17.03 2.27 -6.61
CA ALA A 33 18.14 1.54 -6.00
C ALA A 33 18.82 0.54 -6.96
N ALA A 34 18.07 -0.02 -7.91
CA ALA A 34 18.59 -0.88 -8.98
C ALA A 34 19.23 -0.10 -10.15
N GLY A 35 19.40 1.21 -10.03
CA GLY A 35 20.06 2.06 -11.02
C GLY A 35 19.17 2.54 -12.15
N TRP A 36 17.84 2.47 -12.01
CA TRP A 36 16.92 3.10 -12.96
C TRP A 36 16.81 4.60 -12.69
N ARG A 37 16.66 5.38 -13.76
CA ARG A 37 16.15 6.73 -13.61
C ARG A 37 14.67 6.64 -13.29
N THR A 38 14.28 7.06 -12.09
CA THR A 38 12.90 7.01 -11.63
C THR A 38 12.33 8.41 -11.50
N VAL A 39 11.28 8.69 -12.25
CA VAL A 39 10.53 9.94 -12.22
C VAL A 39 9.15 9.68 -11.66
N TYR A 40 8.70 10.51 -10.72
CA TYR A 40 7.40 10.37 -10.09
C TYR A 40 6.55 11.64 -10.30
N LEU A 41 5.49 11.53 -11.10
CA LEU A 41 4.53 12.61 -11.33
C LEU A 41 3.27 12.37 -10.51
N GLY A 42 2.89 13.34 -9.69
CA GLY A 42 1.67 13.31 -8.92
C GLY A 42 1.05 14.68 -8.72
N SER A 43 -0.04 14.73 -7.94
CA SER A 43 -0.73 15.98 -7.64
C SER A 43 -0.64 16.33 -6.17
N HIS A 44 -0.30 17.57 -5.86
CA HIS A 44 -0.44 18.12 -4.51
C HIS A 44 -1.89 18.47 -4.15
N GLN A 45 -2.82 18.33 -5.09
CA GLN A 45 -4.27 18.49 -4.91
C GLN A 45 -4.92 17.15 -5.23
N ALA A 46 -4.85 16.17 -4.32
CA ALA A 46 -5.50 14.89 -4.56
C ALA A 46 -7.05 15.04 -4.66
N PRO A 47 -7.75 14.08 -5.27
CA PRO A 47 -9.16 14.22 -5.61
C PRO A 47 -10.12 14.09 -4.42
N TRP A 48 -9.64 14.29 -3.18
CA TRP A 48 -10.44 14.24 -1.95
C TRP A 48 -9.97 15.30 -0.94
N ASP A 49 -10.84 15.74 -0.06
CA ASP A 49 -10.67 16.91 0.82
C ASP A 49 -9.52 16.79 1.85
N ARG A 50 -9.04 15.59 2.13
CA ARG A 50 -7.96 15.35 3.11
C ARG A 50 -6.59 15.13 2.49
N ALA A 51 -6.44 15.42 1.22
CA ALA A 51 -5.16 15.31 0.55
C ALA A 51 -4.20 16.43 1.01
N PRO A 52 -2.89 16.16 1.01
CA PRO A 52 -1.92 17.22 1.18
C PRO A 52 -2.13 18.32 0.13
N GLN A 53 -2.17 19.56 0.59
CA GLN A 53 -2.19 20.73 -0.25
C GLN A 53 -0.75 21.22 -0.48
N LEU A 54 -0.56 22.10 -1.48
CA LEU A 54 0.76 22.64 -1.80
C LEU A 54 1.54 23.14 -0.57
N THR A 55 0.86 23.87 0.33
CA THR A 55 1.47 24.37 1.56
C THR A 55 1.94 23.24 2.48
N GLN A 56 1.14 22.19 2.65
CA GLN A 56 1.52 21.03 3.49
C GLN A 56 2.70 20.26 2.88
N VAL A 57 2.76 20.17 1.54
CA VAL A 57 3.89 19.55 0.85
C VAL A 57 5.16 20.35 1.10
N ARG A 58 5.11 21.69 0.99
CA ARG A 58 6.24 22.57 1.29
C ARG A 58 6.71 22.42 2.73
N THR A 59 5.80 22.57 3.69
CA THR A 59 6.12 22.43 5.12
C THR A 59 6.82 21.11 5.41
N PHE A 60 6.32 20.01 4.84
CA PHE A 60 6.95 18.70 5.03
C PHE A 60 8.37 18.65 4.44
N LEU A 61 8.57 19.18 3.23
CA LEU A 61 9.89 19.20 2.60
C LEU A 61 10.89 20.05 3.40
N ASP A 62 10.43 21.20 3.92
CA ASP A 62 11.23 22.10 4.78
C ASP A 62 11.60 21.41 6.11
N GLU A 63 10.65 20.71 6.76
CA GLU A 63 10.87 19.95 8.01
C GLU A 63 11.86 18.79 7.85
N HIS A 64 12.04 18.29 6.61
CA HIS A 64 12.96 17.20 6.29
C HIS A 64 14.20 17.65 5.51
N ASP A 65 14.53 18.94 5.55
CA ASP A 65 15.68 19.54 4.87
C ASP A 65 15.80 19.13 3.39
N THR A 66 14.63 18.94 2.73
CA THR A 66 14.57 18.51 1.34
C THR A 66 14.43 19.71 0.43
N ALA A 67 15.50 20.03 -0.32
CA ALA A 67 15.49 21.13 -1.29
C ALA A 67 14.46 20.86 -2.41
N TYR A 68 13.75 21.91 -2.80
CA TYR A 68 12.81 21.86 -3.91
C TYR A 68 12.87 23.13 -4.77
N GLU A 69 12.49 22.98 -6.02
CA GLU A 69 12.28 24.08 -6.96
C GLU A 69 10.77 24.26 -7.17
N GLU A 70 10.31 25.49 -7.21
CA GLU A 70 8.91 25.78 -7.47
C GLU A 70 8.78 26.79 -8.63
N SER A 71 7.88 26.46 -9.57
CA SER A 71 7.50 27.33 -10.66
C SER A 71 6.05 27.09 -11.05
N GLN A 72 5.23 28.14 -11.00
CA GLN A 72 3.81 28.06 -11.42
C GLN A 72 3.04 26.90 -10.76
N GLU A 73 3.18 26.75 -9.43
CA GLU A 73 2.57 25.67 -8.63
C GLU A 73 3.08 24.25 -8.97
N GLU A 74 4.14 24.12 -9.75
CA GLU A 74 4.87 22.88 -9.98
C GLU A 74 6.03 22.81 -8.99
N LEU A 75 6.01 21.83 -8.08
CA LEU A 75 7.10 21.52 -7.16
C LEU A 75 7.94 20.38 -7.75
N ARG A 76 9.26 20.57 -7.73
CA ARG A 76 10.25 19.55 -8.11
C ARG A 76 11.22 19.34 -6.97
N TYR A 77 11.38 18.09 -6.58
CA TYR A 77 12.30 17.70 -5.49
C TYR A 77 12.83 16.28 -5.73
N ARG A 78 13.85 15.92 -4.99
CA ARG A 78 14.35 14.54 -5.01
C ARG A 78 14.03 13.85 -3.70
N TRP A 79 13.58 12.61 -3.78
CA TRP A 79 13.28 11.76 -2.65
C TRP A 79 13.75 10.32 -2.90
N ASN A 80 14.61 9.77 -2.04
CA ASN A 80 15.14 8.40 -2.12
C ASN A 80 15.56 8.00 -3.55
N GLY A 81 16.31 8.88 -4.22
CA GLY A 81 16.81 8.63 -5.58
C GLY A 81 15.81 8.87 -6.72
N MET A 82 14.59 9.26 -6.40
CA MET A 82 13.53 9.58 -7.38
C MET A 82 13.44 11.07 -7.66
N ASP A 83 13.21 11.45 -8.92
CA ASP A 83 12.84 12.82 -9.32
C ASP A 83 11.34 13.00 -9.15
N CYS A 84 10.87 13.67 -8.11
CA CYS A 84 9.46 13.88 -7.79
C CYS A 84 8.94 15.21 -8.35
N ILE A 85 7.75 15.17 -8.94
CA ILE A 85 7.08 16.34 -9.53
C ILE A 85 5.63 16.36 -9.01
N ALA A 86 5.28 17.38 -8.24
CA ALA A 86 3.93 17.60 -7.74
C ALA A 86 3.29 18.81 -8.41
N VAL A 87 2.11 18.61 -8.99
CA VAL A 87 1.40 19.65 -9.77
C VAL A 87 -0.09 19.73 -9.39
N PRO A 88 -0.80 20.81 -9.71
CA PRO A 88 -2.26 20.83 -9.64
C PRO A 88 -2.88 19.74 -10.52
N GLN A 89 -4.05 19.21 -10.13
CA GLN A 89 -4.76 18.14 -10.85
C GLN A 89 -4.93 18.42 -12.33
N GLN A 90 -5.30 19.64 -12.69
CA GLN A 90 -5.54 20.04 -14.09
C GLN A 90 -4.27 20.05 -14.93
N LYS A 91 -3.08 20.11 -14.33
CA LYS A 91 -1.80 20.11 -15.04
C LYS A 91 -1.23 18.71 -15.29
N ILE A 92 -1.75 17.66 -14.66
CA ILE A 92 -1.21 16.29 -14.79
C ILE A 92 -1.07 15.87 -16.27
N THR A 93 -2.12 16.04 -17.08
CA THR A 93 -2.12 15.62 -18.48
C THR A 93 -1.06 16.35 -19.32
N SER A 94 -0.94 17.68 -19.18
CA SER A 94 0.05 18.46 -19.94
C SER A 94 1.49 18.20 -19.49
N VAL A 95 1.69 18.01 -18.18
CA VAL A 95 3.02 17.66 -17.62
C VAL A 95 3.41 16.25 -18.03
N LEU A 96 2.48 15.29 -18.00
CA LEU A 96 2.71 13.93 -18.50
C LEU A 96 3.16 13.95 -19.96
N GLN A 97 2.49 14.73 -20.82
CA GLN A 97 2.86 14.85 -22.23
C GLN A 97 4.30 15.38 -22.41
N ARG A 98 4.67 16.41 -21.65
CA ARG A 98 6.05 16.94 -21.65
C ARG A 98 7.07 15.90 -21.19
N LEU A 99 6.75 15.14 -20.14
CA LEU A 99 7.64 14.09 -19.61
C LEU A 99 7.81 12.95 -20.62
N LEU A 100 6.74 12.47 -21.24
CA LEU A 100 6.81 11.44 -22.28
C LEU A 100 7.74 11.86 -23.42
N ALA A 101 7.64 13.13 -23.86
CA ALA A 101 8.48 13.66 -24.94
C ALA A 101 9.95 13.85 -24.55
N ARG A 102 10.22 14.34 -23.32
CA ARG A 102 11.58 14.71 -22.86
C ARG A 102 12.31 13.56 -22.22
N VAL A 103 11.63 12.81 -21.35
CA VAL A 103 12.23 11.73 -20.54
C VAL A 103 12.29 10.43 -21.32
N ARG A 104 11.31 10.20 -22.23
CA ARG A 104 11.17 8.98 -23.03
C ARG A 104 11.27 7.73 -22.15
N PRO A 105 10.33 7.56 -21.19
CA PRO A 105 10.41 6.44 -20.25
C PRO A 105 10.24 5.11 -21.00
N ASP A 106 10.99 4.10 -20.56
CA ASP A 106 10.83 2.73 -21.03
C ASP A 106 9.50 2.14 -20.54
N VAL A 107 9.12 2.49 -19.30
CA VAL A 107 7.86 2.05 -18.70
C VAL A 107 7.16 3.18 -17.94
N VAL A 108 5.83 3.22 -18.05
CA VAL A 108 4.95 4.08 -17.24
C VAL A 108 4.10 3.21 -16.32
N PHE A 109 4.22 3.42 -15.01
CA PHE A 109 3.35 2.84 -14.00
C PHE A 109 2.25 3.83 -13.64
N THR A 110 1.01 3.33 -13.57
CA THR A 110 -0.14 4.15 -13.16
C THR A 110 -1.19 3.31 -12.43
N SER A 111 -2.01 3.96 -11.61
CA SER A 111 -3.09 3.31 -10.86
C SER A 111 -4.12 4.31 -10.36
N GLN A 112 -5.25 3.81 -9.88
CA GLN A 112 -6.31 4.55 -9.20
C GLN A 112 -6.95 5.64 -10.08
N GLU A 113 -7.26 6.81 -9.50
CA GLU A 113 -7.99 7.90 -10.14
C GLU A 113 -7.25 8.42 -11.39
N GLY A 114 -7.95 8.49 -12.51
CA GLY A 114 -7.42 9.00 -13.79
C GLY A 114 -6.39 8.10 -14.46
N ALA A 115 -6.15 6.91 -13.93
CA ALA A 115 -5.15 5.98 -14.49
C ALA A 115 -5.49 5.53 -15.92
N ALA A 116 -6.78 5.47 -16.30
CA ALA A 116 -7.19 5.16 -17.65
C ALA A 116 -6.68 6.20 -18.67
N ASP A 117 -6.84 7.48 -18.36
CA ASP A 117 -6.39 8.59 -19.22
C ASP A 117 -4.86 8.60 -19.32
N ILE A 118 -4.18 8.41 -18.20
CA ILE A 118 -2.71 8.32 -18.16
C ILE A 118 -2.22 7.14 -19.00
N ALA A 119 -2.84 5.97 -18.86
CA ALA A 119 -2.49 4.77 -19.64
C ALA A 119 -2.71 5.00 -21.14
N ALA A 120 -3.86 5.54 -21.53
CA ALA A 120 -4.18 5.83 -22.92
C ALA A 120 -3.21 6.85 -23.54
N GLN A 121 -2.83 7.88 -22.78
CA GLN A 121 -1.88 8.91 -23.23
C GLN A 121 -0.45 8.37 -23.37
N ALA A 122 0.00 7.52 -22.46
CA ALA A 122 1.37 6.99 -22.44
C ALA A 122 1.58 5.84 -23.43
N ARG A 123 0.55 5.03 -23.70
CA ARG A 123 0.63 3.80 -24.52
C ARG A 123 1.30 3.96 -25.88
N PRO A 124 1.13 5.06 -26.65
CA PRO A 124 1.79 5.22 -27.96
C PRO A 124 3.32 5.37 -27.88
N SER A 125 3.88 5.75 -26.73
CA SER A 125 5.29 6.13 -26.59
C SER A 125 6.08 5.34 -25.54
N ALA A 126 5.41 4.54 -24.71
CA ALA A 126 6.06 3.77 -23.66
C ALA A 126 5.30 2.47 -23.37
N LEU A 127 5.97 1.49 -22.78
CA LEU A 127 5.30 0.36 -22.17
C LEU A 127 4.48 0.86 -20.95
N VAL A 128 3.22 0.45 -20.83
CA VAL A 128 2.35 0.88 -19.72
C VAL A 128 1.98 -0.30 -18.83
N ALA A 129 2.24 -0.18 -17.54
CA ALA A 129 1.85 -1.12 -16.50
C ALA A 129 0.83 -0.47 -15.55
N GLY A 130 -0.41 -0.92 -15.58
CA GLY A 130 -1.47 -0.51 -14.67
C GLY A 130 -1.47 -1.37 -13.40
N ILE A 131 -1.32 -0.77 -12.21
CA ILE A 131 -1.35 -1.50 -10.96
C ILE A 131 -2.79 -1.54 -10.41
N LEU A 132 -3.30 -2.74 -10.16
CA LEU A 132 -4.67 -2.99 -9.71
C LEU A 132 -4.67 -3.15 -8.19
N HIS A 133 -4.90 -2.05 -7.46
CA HIS A 133 -4.85 -2.00 -5.99
C HIS A 133 -6.16 -2.39 -5.30
N SER A 134 -7.26 -2.53 -6.04
CA SER A 134 -8.56 -2.95 -5.51
C SER A 134 -9.43 -3.50 -6.63
N VAL A 135 -10.55 -4.13 -6.25
CA VAL A 135 -11.59 -4.59 -7.18
C VAL A 135 -12.68 -3.53 -7.40
N SER A 136 -12.50 -2.33 -6.87
CA SER A 136 -13.40 -1.21 -7.08
C SER A 136 -13.36 -0.70 -8.53
N LYS A 137 -14.38 0.07 -8.92
CA LYS A 137 -14.41 0.74 -10.22
C LYS A 137 -13.15 1.59 -10.46
N THR A 138 -12.67 2.30 -9.44
CA THR A 138 -11.43 3.10 -9.51
C THR A 138 -10.20 2.21 -9.66
N GLY A 139 -10.08 1.15 -8.86
CA GLY A 139 -8.92 0.26 -8.89
C GLY A 139 -8.76 -0.53 -10.17
N LEU A 140 -9.87 -0.98 -10.78
CA LEU A 140 -9.88 -1.69 -12.06
C LEU A 140 -9.98 -0.74 -13.27
N GLY A 141 -10.30 0.53 -13.03
CA GLY A 141 -10.55 1.53 -14.08
C GLY A 141 -9.37 1.74 -15.02
N VAL A 142 -8.14 1.53 -14.57
CA VAL A 142 -6.94 1.63 -15.42
C VAL A 142 -7.00 0.72 -16.65
N LEU A 143 -7.71 -0.40 -16.56
CA LEU A 143 -7.86 -1.35 -17.68
C LEU A 143 -8.63 -0.77 -18.87
N THR A 144 -9.50 0.23 -18.64
CA THR A 144 -10.21 0.92 -19.73
C THR A 144 -9.27 1.78 -20.59
N GLY A 145 -8.11 2.20 -20.04
CA GLY A 145 -7.02 2.84 -20.79
C GLY A 145 -6.11 1.86 -21.54
N ARG A 146 -6.45 0.56 -21.52
CA ARG A 146 -5.77 -0.52 -22.24
C ARG A 146 -4.25 -0.56 -22.00
N PRO A 147 -3.75 -0.60 -20.75
CA PRO A 147 -2.31 -0.73 -20.50
C PRO A 147 -1.77 -2.03 -21.15
N HIS A 148 -0.47 -2.10 -21.40
CA HIS A 148 0.15 -3.34 -21.89
C HIS A 148 0.10 -4.47 -20.82
N HIS A 149 0.26 -4.07 -19.54
CA HIS A 149 0.18 -4.98 -18.40
C HIS A 149 -0.78 -4.45 -17.34
N GLY A 150 -1.62 -5.35 -16.81
CA GLY A 150 -2.42 -5.14 -15.60
C GLY A 150 -1.81 -5.97 -14.46
N LEU A 151 -1.21 -5.31 -13.49
CA LEU A 151 -0.50 -5.91 -12.37
C LEU A 151 -1.40 -5.96 -11.15
N ALA A 152 -2.01 -7.10 -10.91
CA ALA A 152 -2.86 -7.32 -9.74
C ALA A 152 -2.01 -7.53 -8.49
N VAL A 153 -2.34 -6.83 -7.39
CA VAL A 153 -1.60 -6.93 -6.12
C VAL A 153 -1.82 -8.26 -5.37
N SER A 154 -2.70 -9.11 -5.87
CA SER A 154 -3.00 -10.44 -5.31
C SER A 154 -3.68 -11.35 -6.34
N GLN A 155 -3.72 -12.64 -6.07
CA GLN A 155 -4.50 -13.60 -6.84
C GLN A 155 -6.01 -13.29 -6.76
N PHE A 156 -6.46 -12.78 -5.60
CA PHE A 156 -7.84 -12.34 -5.45
C PHE A 156 -8.19 -11.24 -6.46
N VAL A 157 -7.38 -10.19 -6.57
CA VAL A 157 -7.60 -9.10 -7.55
C VAL A 157 -7.49 -9.61 -8.98
N LEU A 158 -6.51 -10.47 -9.27
CA LEU A 158 -6.35 -11.06 -10.61
C LEU A 158 -7.62 -11.81 -11.06
N ARG A 159 -8.20 -12.63 -10.18
CA ARG A 159 -9.43 -13.39 -10.51
C ARG A 159 -10.66 -12.50 -10.75
N ARG A 160 -10.67 -11.30 -10.18
CA ARG A 160 -11.77 -10.32 -10.29
C ARG A 160 -11.56 -9.31 -11.42
N ALA A 161 -10.33 -9.20 -11.93
CA ALA A 161 -10.00 -8.27 -13.01
C ALA A 161 -10.67 -8.72 -14.32
N PRO A 162 -11.40 -7.82 -15.02
CA PRO A 162 -11.97 -8.12 -16.32
C PRO A 162 -10.86 -8.34 -17.35
N ARG A 163 -11.02 -9.31 -18.22
CA ARG A 163 -10.12 -9.48 -19.37
C ARG A 163 -10.31 -8.29 -20.34
N THR A 164 -9.21 -7.74 -20.78
CA THR A 164 -9.20 -6.59 -21.70
C THR A 164 -8.25 -6.93 -22.85
N ASP A 165 -8.73 -6.78 -24.06
CA ASP A 165 -7.93 -7.06 -25.27
C ASP A 165 -6.64 -6.24 -25.31
N GLY A 166 -5.53 -6.92 -25.55
CA GLY A 166 -4.20 -6.31 -25.63
C GLY A 166 -3.59 -5.93 -24.28
N THR A 167 -4.19 -6.38 -23.15
CA THR A 167 -3.62 -6.23 -21.82
C THR A 167 -3.28 -7.59 -21.22
N ARG A 168 -2.03 -7.79 -20.81
CA ARG A 168 -1.62 -8.98 -20.05
C ARG A 168 -1.92 -8.78 -18.57
N LEU A 169 -2.70 -9.67 -17.97
CA LEU A 169 -2.97 -9.65 -16.54
C LEU A 169 -2.02 -10.61 -15.80
N SER A 170 -1.39 -10.13 -14.76
CA SER A 170 -0.45 -10.91 -13.94
C SER A 170 -0.51 -10.45 -12.48
N VAL A 171 -0.03 -11.29 -11.56
CA VAL A 171 0.14 -10.88 -10.16
C VAL A 171 1.53 -10.27 -9.98
N LEU A 172 1.54 -9.10 -9.35
CA LEU A 172 2.71 -8.49 -8.75
C LEU A 172 2.38 -8.12 -7.31
N TYR A 173 2.77 -8.94 -6.35
CA TYR A 173 2.56 -8.64 -4.94
C TYR A 173 3.25 -7.33 -4.54
N PRO A 174 2.66 -6.56 -3.61
CA PRO A 174 3.29 -5.33 -3.11
C PRO A 174 4.70 -5.60 -2.58
N PRO A 175 5.65 -4.69 -2.76
CA PRO A 175 6.95 -4.75 -2.10
C PRO A 175 6.80 -4.46 -0.59
N PHE A 176 7.67 -5.09 0.21
CA PHE A 176 7.76 -4.87 1.65
C PHE A 176 9.23 -4.77 2.04
N THR A 177 9.52 -3.95 3.05
CA THR A 177 10.86 -3.77 3.59
C THR A 177 11.06 -4.66 4.81
N LEU A 178 12.21 -5.31 4.89
CA LEU A 178 12.60 -6.03 6.12
C LEU A 178 12.77 -5.03 7.25
N PRO A 179 12.28 -5.35 8.46
CA PRO A 179 12.58 -4.54 9.64
C PRO A 179 14.09 -4.46 9.91
N GLU A 180 14.54 -3.28 10.33
CA GLU A 180 15.95 -3.05 10.70
C GLU A 180 16.44 -4.06 11.74
N PRO A 181 17.62 -4.69 11.53
CA PRO A 181 18.23 -5.56 12.51
C PRO A 181 18.64 -4.77 13.77
N GLY A 182 18.46 -5.33 14.95
CA GLY A 182 19.07 -4.81 16.18
C GLY A 182 18.18 -3.93 17.06
N GLN A 183 16.96 -3.66 16.70
CA GLN A 183 16.01 -3.04 17.62
C GLN A 183 15.62 -4.07 18.70
N ARG A 184 16.00 -3.78 19.98
CA ARG A 184 15.73 -4.66 21.12
C ARG A 184 14.27 -5.13 21.11
N ARG A 185 14.08 -6.44 21.20
CA ARG A 185 12.77 -7.07 21.37
C ARG A 185 12.21 -6.59 22.70
N ARG A 186 11.29 -5.62 22.68
CA ARG A 186 10.48 -5.31 23.86
C ARG A 186 9.61 -6.53 24.16
N GLU A 187 9.39 -6.81 25.42
CA GLU A 187 8.37 -7.80 25.80
C GLU A 187 7.05 -7.41 25.16
N ARG A 188 6.42 -8.36 24.50
CA ARG A 188 5.11 -8.14 23.90
C ARG A 188 4.09 -7.93 25.00
N THR A 189 3.32 -6.90 24.87
CA THR A 189 2.15 -6.68 25.72
C THR A 189 1.07 -7.71 25.37
N ASN A 190 0.17 -7.98 26.30
CA ASN A 190 -1.03 -8.78 26.02
C ASN A 190 -2.10 -8.00 25.22
N ALA A 191 -1.73 -6.87 24.63
CA ALA A 191 -2.65 -6.03 23.86
C ALA A 191 -2.84 -6.56 22.45
N VAL A 192 -4.04 -6.30 21.90
CA VAL A 192 -4.45 -6.61 20.54
C VAL A 192 -4.48 -5.31 19.75
N LEU A 193 -3.87 -5.32 18.56
CA LEU A 193 -3.75 -4.16 17.68
C LEU A 193 -4.85 -4.20 16.60
N MET A 194 -5.43 -3.06 16.30
CA MET A 194 -6.23 -2.86 15.08
C MET A 194 -5.88 -1.51 14.45
N VAL A 195 -5.77 -1.49 13.12
CA VAL A 195 -5.48 -0.29 12.34
C VAL A 195 -6.73 0.14 11.60
N ASN A 196 -7.04 1.44 11.65
CA ASN A 196 -8.15 2.06 10.93
C ASN A 196 -9.51 1.44 11.29
N PRO A 197 -9.99 1.59 12.55
CA PRO A 197 -11.23 0.96 13.05
C PRO A 197 -12.49 1.69 12.56
N ILE A 198 -12.72 1.72 11.24
CA ILE A 198 -13.91 2.27 10.59
C ILE A 198 -14.94 1.16 10.31
N PRO A 199 -16.23 1.47 10.03
CA PRO A 199 -17.27 0.47 9.78
C PRO A 199 -16.88 -0.57 8.73
N ALA A 200 -16.31 -0.14 7.60
CA ALA A 200 -15.84 -1.04 6.54
C ALA A 200 -14.73 -2.01 6.99
N LYS A 201 -14.01 -1.66 8.06
CA LYS A 201 -12.94 -2.48 8.65
C LYS A 201 -13.39 -3.24 9.89
N GLY A 202 -14.69 -3.21 10.21
CA GLY A 202 -15.28 -4.00 11.30
C GLY A 202 -15.40 -3.27 12.63
N ALA A 203 -15.57 -1.94 12.64
CA ALA A 203 -15.77 -1.15 13.85
C ALA A 203 -16.91 -1.66 14.73
N ASP A 204 -18.04 -2.07 14.13
CA ASP A 204 -19.21 -2.57 14.87
C ASP A 204 -18.88 -3.85 15.66
N LEU A 205 -18.15 -4.77 15.05
CA LEU A 205 -17.64 -5.96 15.72
C LEU A 205 -16.65 -5.58 16.84
N LEU A 206 -15.77 -4.63 16.56
CA LEU A 206 -14.79 -4.18 17.55
C LEU A 206 -15.46 -3.60 18.79
N HIS A 207 -16.51 -2.78 18.66
CA HIS A 207 -17.31 -2.29 19.80
C HIS A 207 -17.87 -3.43 20.65
N GLN A 208 -18.34 -4.50 20.02
CA GLN A 208 -18.85 -5.67 20.72
C GLN A 208 -17.74 -6.43 21.45
N LEU A 209 -16.58 -6.63 20.81
CA LEU A 209 -15.41 -7.30 21.40
C LEU A 209 -14.87 -6.54 22.62
N ILE A 210 -14.71 -5.21 22.52
CA ILE A 210 -14.21 -4.38 23.61
C ILE A 210 -15.10 -4.50 24.84
N ARG A 211 -16.44 -4.46 24.69
CA ARG A 211 -17.38 -4.63 25.80
C ARG A 211 -17.40 -6.04 26.35
N ARG A 212 -17.24 -7.05 25.51
CA ARG A 212 -17.28 -8.46 25.90
C ARG A 212 -16.00 -8.93 26.59
N MET A 213 -14.90 -8.25 26.34
CA MET A 213 -13.57 -8.60 26.84
C MET A 213 -12.96 -7.42 27.65
N PRO A 214 -13.55 -7.04 28.78
CA PRO A 214 -13.09 -5.88 29.54
C PRO A 214 -11.65 -6.05 30.08
N GLU A 215 -11.19 -7.28 30.28
CA GLU A 215 -9.84 -7.63 30.69
C GLU A 215 -8.80 -7.54 29.55
N GLN A 216 -9.26 -7.58 28.29
CA GLN A 216 -8.39 -7.52 27.13
C GLN A 216 -8.08 -6.06 26.77
N ARG A 217 -6.81 -5.72 26.68
CA ARG A 217 -6.38 -4.42 26.16
C ARG A 217 -6.38 -4.40 24.66
N PHE A 218 -6.91 -3.33 24.09
CA PHE A 218 -6.90 -3.05 22.66
C PHE A 218 -6.12 -1.77 22.38
N THR A 219 -5.31 -1.77 21.33
CA THR A 219 -4.68 -0.58 20.80
C THR A 219 -5.25 -0.32 19.41
N LEU A 220 -5.84 0.84 19.22
CA LEU A 220 -6.49 1.23 17.98
C LEU A 220 -5.73 2.39 17.36
N VAL A 221 -5.29 2.20 16.11
CA VAL A 221 -4.56 3.24 15.38
C VAL A 221 -5.48 3.92 14.40
N GLU A 222 -5.52 5.24 14.47
CA GLU A 222 -6.32 6.07 13.57
C GLU A 222 -5.93 5.86 12.11
N GLY A 223 -6.95 5.76 11.24
CA GLY A 223 -6.78 5.72 9.79
C GLY A 223 -6.69 7.11 9.16
N TRP A 224 -6.65 7.13 7.83
CA TRP A 224 -6.50 8.37 7.05
C TRP A 224 -7.79 9.14 6.83
N TRP A 225 -8.94 8.47 6.90
CA TRP A 225 -10.19 9.02 6.39
C TRP A 225 -11.15 9.54 7.45
N ASN A 226 -11.15 8.94 8.64
CA ASN A 226 -12.08 9.31 9.70
C ASN A 226 -11.36 9.22 11.06
N THR A 227 -11.67 10.15 11.94
CA THR A 227 -11.41 9.99 13.35
C THR A 227 -12.38 8.97 13.92
N THR A 228 -11.90 8.12 14.79
CA THR A 228 -12.67 7.09 15.49
C THR A 228 -12.51 7.28 17.00
N GLU A 229 -12.54 8.57 17.41
CA GLU A 229 -12.29 9.00 18.80
C GLU A 229 -13.30 8.42 19.80
N GLU A 230 -14.48 7.99 19.33
CA GLU A 230 -15.46 7.30 20.17
C GLU A 230 -14.89 6.07 20.89
N PHE A 231 -13.87 5.43 20.31
CA PHE A 231 -13.18 4.31 20.93
C PHE A 231 -12.34 4.73 22.15
N ALA A 232 -11.91 5.97 22.23
CA ALA A 232 -11.11 6.47 23.36
C ALA A 232 -11.89 6.49 24.68
N SER A 233 -13.22 6.39 24.64
CA SER A 233 -14.08 6.31 25.84
C SER A 233 -14.03 4.97 26.59
N TYR A 234 -13.51 3.90 25.95
CA TYR A 234 -13.44 2.59 26.57
C TYR A 234 -12.22 2.46 27.48
N PRO A 235 -12.36 1.98 28.74
CA PRO A 235 -11.26 1.90 29.70
C PRO A 235 -10.15 0.90 29.33
N ASN A 236 -10.46 -0.08 28.48
CA ASN A 236 -9.53 -1.10 28.00
C ASN A 236 -8.98 -0.80 26.60
N VAL A 237 -9.17 0.43 26.09
CA VAL A 237 -8.67 0.87 24.77
C VAL A 237 -7.58 1.93 24.96
N THR A 238 -6.49 1.76 24.22
CA THR A 238 -5.52 2.81 23.95
C THR A 238 -5.71 3.29 22.52
N TYR A 239 -6.20 4.52 22.35
CA TYR A 239 -6.35 5.16 21.05
C TYR A 239 -5.05 5.86 20.67
N VAL A 240 -4.52 5.54 19.50
CA VAL A 240 -3.27 6.09 18.98
C VAL A 240 -3.58 6.92 17.75
N PRO A 241 -3.23 8.20 17.71
CA PRO A 241 -3.29 9.00 16.50
C PRO A 241 -2.51 8.33 15.37
N ARG A 242 -2.84 8.69 14.15
CA ARG A 242 -2.15 8.17 12.95
C ARG A 242 -0.64 8.34 13.07
N VAL A 243 0.08 7.25 12.80
CA VAL A 243 1.55 7.22 12.78
C VAL A 243 2.06 6.73 11.42
N TYR A 244 3.22 7.22 11.01
CA TYR A 244 3.88 6.77 9.78
C TYR A 244 4.66 5.47 10.00
N ASP A 245 5.38 5.36 11.11
CA ASP A 245 6.11 4.14 11.46
C ASP A 245 5.28 3.26 12.41
N MET A 246 4.69 2.22 11.85
CA MET A 246 3.92 1.23 12.58
C MET A 246 4.80 0.15 13.25
N SER A 247 6.09 0.11 12.97
CA SER A 247 7.00 -0.95 13.45
C SER A 247 7.02 -1.11 14.97
N PRO A 248 7.03 -0.04 15.79
CA PRO A 248 6.98 -0.17 17.25
C PRO A 248 5.70 -0.84 17.74
N LEU A 249 4.55 -0.53 17.10
CA LEU A 249 3.26 -1.12 17.45
C LEU A 249 3.21 -2.60 17.05
N TYR A 250 3.61 -2.93 15.83
CA TYR A 250 3.67 -4.33 15.41
C TYR A 250 4.56 -5.17 16.33
N ARG A 251 5.71 -4.65 16.77
CA ARG A 251 6.62 -5.39 17.66
C ARG A 251 6.09 -5.61 19.06
N SER A 252 5.28 -4.68 19.58
CA SER A 252 4.86 -4.67 20.99
C SER A 252 3.55 -5.40 21.24
N HIS A 253 2.77 -5.73 20.22
CA HIS A 253 1.45 -6.34 20.37
C HIS A 253 1.48 -7.85 20.10
N ARG A 254 0.57 -8.59 20.76
CA ARG A 254 0.50 -10.05 20.61
C ARG A 254 -0.19 -10.49 19.32
N LEU A 255 -1.20 -9.74 18.86
CA LEU A 255 -2.05 -10.06 17.72
C LEU A 255 -2.48 -8.78 17.00
N LEU A 256 -2.71 -8.90 15.67
CA LEU A 256 -3.38 -7.91 14.85
C LEU A 256 -4.78 -8.40 14.47
N LEU A 257 -5.80 -7.56 14.63
CA LEU A 257 -7.16 -7.81 14.13
C LEU A 257 -7.37 -7.18 12.76
N VAL A 258 -7.96 -7.96 11.84
CA VAL A 258 -8.35 -7.51 10.50
C VAL A 258 -9.78 -7.96 10.21
N PRO A 259 -10.79 -7.45 10.95
CA PRO A 259 -12.16 -7.88 10.85
C PRO A 259 -12.93 -7.18 9.71
N SER A 260 -12.27 -6.91 8.59
CA SER A 260 -12.85 -6.20 7.45
C SER A 260 -14.12 -6.88 6.95
N THR A 261 -15.17 -6.08 6.78
CA THR A 261 -16.43 -6.51 6.17
C THR A 261 -16.41 -6.37 4.64
N VAL A 262 -15.47 -5.60 4.12
CA VAL A 262 -15.26 -5.37 2.69
C VAL A 262 -14.13 -6.24 2.12
N GLU A 263 -14.11 -6.38 0.80
CA GLU A 263 -13.08 -7.14 0.07
C GLU A 263 -11.78 -6.34 -0.02
N ASP A 264 -10.87 -6.53 0.94
CA ASP A 264 -9.51 -5.99 0.85
C ASP A 264 -8.73 -6.70 -0.26
N ALA A 265 -8.02 -5.94 -1.08
CA ALA A 265 -7.26 -6.49 -2.21
C ALA A 265 -6.06 -7.34 -1.76
N PHE A 266 -5.24 -6.78 -0.90
CA PHE A 266 -4.11 -7.41 -0.20
C PHE A 266 -3.74 -6.53 1.00
N PRO A 267 -4.26 -6.81 2.18
CA PRO A 267 -4.06 -5.94 3.35
C PRO A 267 -2.61 -5.96 3.81
N ARG A 268 -1.87 -4.90 3.50
CA ARG A 268 -0.45 -4.75 3.82
C ARG A 268 -0.14 -4.95 5.31
N VAL A 269 -1.01 -4.46 6.18
CA VAL A 269 -0.88 -4.54 7.64
C VAL A 269 -0.65 -5.98 8.14
N ILE A 270 -1.20 -6.99 7.44
CA ILE A 270 -0.99 -8.40 7.78
C ILE A 270 0.47 -8.81 7.57
N ILE A 271 1.03 -8.48 6.41
CA ILE A 271 2.43 -8.82 6.09
C ILE A 271 3.38 -7.97 6.94
N GLU A 272 3.10 -6.69 7.11
CA GLU A 272 3.89 -5.78 7.95
C GLU A 272 3.94 -6.27 9.40
N ALA A 273 2.80 -6.61 10.01
CA ALA A 273 2.76 -7.20 11.36
C ALA A 273 3.51 -8.54 11.42
N ALA A 274 3.31 -9.41 10.43
CA ALA A 274 3.96 -10.70 10.35
C ALA A 274 5.50 -10.59 10.27
N LEU A 275 6.05 -9.62 9.52
CA LEU A 275 7.49 -9.34 9.47
C LEU A 275 8.07 -9.02 10.85
N HIS A 276 7.26 -8.45 11.74
CA HIS A 276 7.61 -8.23 13.14
C HIS A 276 7.26 -9.43 14.06
N GLY A 277 6.75 -10.53 13.49
CA GLY A 277 6.34 -11.73 14.22
C GLY A 277 5.03 -11.54 14.98
N THR A 278 4.18 -10.62 14.59
CA THR A 278 2.83 -10.42 15.12
C THR A 278 1.83 -11.06 14.18
N PRO A 279 1.23 -12.18 14.57
CA PRO A 279 0.26 -12.88 13.76
C PRO A 279 -1.06 -12.13 13.72
N SER A 280 -1.91 -12.48 12.76
CA SER A 280 -3.18 -11.79 12.55
C SER A 280 -4.37 -12.77 12.60
N ILE A 281 -5.51 -12.24 13.06
CA ILE A 281 -6.83 -12.85 12.89
C ILE A 281 -7.60 -11.96 11.92
N GLY A 282 -8.10 -12.54 10.85
CA GLY A 282 -8.82 -11.79 9.81
C GLY A 282 -10.04 -12.52 9.29
N THR A 283 -10.83 -11.83 8.47
CA THR A 283 -12.01 -12.42 7.84
C THR A 283 -11.66 -13.21 6.57
N ASP A 284 -12.65 -13.95 6.06
CA ASP A 284 -12.60 -14.65 4.77
C ASP A 284 -12.81 -13.71 3.56
N ARG A 285 -12.74 -12.37 3.75
CA ARG A 285 -13.04 -11.39 2.71
C ARG A 285 -11.82 -11.06 1.84
N GLY A 286 -12.08 -11.03 0.54
CA GLY A 286 -11.11 -10.52 -0.44
C GLY A 286 -9.78 -11.26 -0.46
N GLY A 287 -8.70 -10.52 -0.38
CA GLY A 287 -7.33 -11.00 -0.29
C GLY A 287 -6.82 -11.24 1.12
N ILE A 288 -7.67 -11.11 2.16
CA ILE A 288 -7.26 -11.36 3.56
C ILE A 288 -6.77 -12.80 3.75
N PRO A 289 -7.51 -13.86 3.31
CA PRO A 289 -7.02 -15.24 3.42
C PRO A 289 -5.71 -15.47 2.68
N GLU A 290 -5.52 -14.82 1.53
CA GLU A 290 -4.27 -14.90 0.77
C GLU A 290 -3.10 -14.24 1.52
N ALA A 291 -3.32 -13.10 2.16
CA ALA A 291 -2.31 -12.43 2.97
C ALA A 291 -1.96 -13.23 4.25
N LEU A 292 -2.95 -13.81 4.92
CA LEU A 292 -2.76 -14.66 6.10
C LEU A 292 -2.05 -15.98 5.74
N GLY A 293 -2.42 -16.60 4.64
CA GLY A 293 -2.00 -17.97 4.31
C GLY A 293 -2.46 -18.95 5.39
N ASN A 294 -1.57 -19.86 5.76
CA ASN A 294 -1.76 -20.84 6.85
C ASN A 294 -1.13 -20.37 8.19
N THR A 295 -0.73 -19.11 8.30
CA THR A 295 0.03 -18.59 9.45
C THR A 295 -0.75 -17.54 10.25
N GLY A 296 -2.05 -17.49 10.05
CA GLY A 296 -3.01 -16.68 10.79
C GLY A 296 -4.34 -17.41 10.93
N ILE A 297 -5.28 -16.79 11.63
CA ILE A 297 -6.62 -17.34 11.83
C ILE A 297 -7.58 -16.64 10.89
N VAL A 298 -8.32 -17.41 10.10
CA VAL A 298 -9.38 -16.90 9.22
C VAL A 298 -10.72 -17.24 9.83
N LEU A 299 -11.54 -16.21 10.07
CA LEU A 299 -12.93 -16.36 10.51
C LEU A 299 -13.89 -15.94 9.40
N SER A 300 -15.09 -16.45 9.43
CA SER A 300 -16.14 -15.96 8.53
C SER A 300 -16.39 -14.46 8.78
N ALA A 301 -16.61 -13.69 7.72
CA ALA A 301 -17.07 -12.30 7.86
C ALA A 301 -18.45 -12.18 8.53
N LYS A 302 -19.16 -13.31 8.73
CA LYS A 302 -20.40 -13.40 9.48
C LYS A 302 -20.20 -13.86 10.92
N ALA A 303 -18.97 -14.19 11.32
CA ALA A 303 -18.64 -14.61 12.67
C ALA A 303 -18.99 -13.52 13.68
N GLY A 304 -19.68 -13.93 14.74
CA GLY A 304 -20.10 -13.04 15.82
C GLY A 304 -18.96 -12.72 16.80
N ALA A 305 -19.20 -11.77 17.69
CA ALA A 305 -18.19 -11.34 18.68
C ALA A 305 -17.75 -12.51 19.59
N GLU A 306 -18.57 -13.54 19.82
CA GLU A 306 -18.15 -14.73 20.60
C GLU A 306 -17.06 -15.51 19.89
N GLU A 307 -17.24 -15.87 18.64
CA GLU A 307 -16.25 -16.62 17.85
C GLU A 307 -14.92 -15.87 17.78
N TRP A 308 -14.97 -14.53 17.62
CA TRP A 308 -13.79 -13.69 17.65
C TRP A 308 -13.11 -13.67 19.01
N ALA A 309 -13.88 -13.59 20.11
CA ALA A 309 -13.36 -13.63 21.46
C ALA A 309 -12.71 -14.98 21.77
N GLU A 310 -13.32 -16.09 21.35
CA GLU A 310 -12.75 -17.43 21.48
C GLU A 310 -11.45 -17.58 20.69
N ALA A 311 -11.42 -17.11 19.42
CA ALA A 311 -10.23 -17.13 18.60
C ALA A 311 -9.10 -16.30 19.23
N LEU A 312 -9.41 -15.12 19.81
CA LEU A 312 -8.45 -14.28 20.52
C LEU A 312 -7.86 -14.96 21.75
N ARG A 313 -8.69 -15.68 22.53
CA ARG A 313 -8.23 -16.42 23.74
C ARG A 313 -7.39 -17.63 23.37
N ALA A 314 -7.80 -18.36 22.32
CA ALA A 314 -7.17 -19.62 21.92
C ALA A 314 -5.88 -19.43 21.10
N ALA A 315 -5.65 -18.26 20.50
CA ALA A 315 -4.52 -18.03 19.62
C ALA A 315 -3.17 -18.21 20.30
N ASP A 316 -2.39 -19.21 19.86
CA ASP A 316 -0.96 -19.32 20.20
C ASP A 316 -0.17 -18.30 19.35
N HIS A 317 -0.11 -17.08 19.87
CA HIS A 317 0.55 -15.98 19.18
C HIS A 317 2.07 -16.15 19.03
N HIS A 318 2.71 -17.03 19.82
CA HIS A 318 4.14 -17.31 19.69
C HIS A 318 4.41 -18.19 18.49
N THR A 319 3.73 -19.33 18.38
CA THR A 319 3.88 -20.25 17.25
C THR A 319 3.43 -19.58 15.95
N LEU A 320 2.20 -19.02 15.93
CA LEU A 320 1.69 -18.31 14.76
C LEU A 320 2.59 -17.14 14.35
N GLY A 321 3.13 -16.38 15.30
CA GLY A 321 4.01 -15.25 15.02
C GLY A 321 5.34 -15.65 14.38
N LYS A 322 5.92 -16.78 14.80
CA LYS A 322 7.12 -17.34 14.18
C LYS A 322 6.86 -17.77 12.74
N GLU A 323 5.79 -18.52 12.51
CA GLU A 323 5.38 -19.00 11.19
C GLU A 323 5.01 -17.85 10.26
N ALA A 324 4.24 -16.87 10.76
CA ALA A 324 3.87 -15.68 10.02
C ALA A 324 5.11 -14.89 9.55
N ARG A 325 6.10 -14.70 10.42
CA ARG A 325 7.35 -14.02 10.07
C ARG A 325 8.12 -14.78 9.00
N GLN A 326 8.25 -16.09 9.14
CA GLN A 326 8.94 -16.93 8.15
C GLN A 326 8.28 -16.79 6.76
N ARG A 327 6.95 -16.87 6.70
CA ARG A 327 6.19 -16.70 5.46
C ARG A 327 6.31 -15.28 4.90
N ALA A 328 6.16 -14.25 5.76
CA ALA A 328 6.18 -12.86 5.35
C ALA A 328 7.52 -12.43 4.73
N THR A 329 8.63 -13.04 5.15
CA THR A 329 9.95 -12.80 4.57
C THR A 329 9.99 -13.05 3.06
N ALA A 330 9.17 -13.96 2.53
CA ALA A 330 9.10 -14.19 1.08
C ALA A 330 8.55 -12.98 0.30
N PHE A 331 7.81 -12.08 0.96
CA PHE A 331 7.29 -10.86 0.34
C PHE A 331 8.29 -9.69 0.33
N THR A 332 9.45 -9.83 0.98
CA THR A 332 10.49 -8.78 0.98
C THR A 332 11.52 -8.95 -0.14
N ARG A 333 11.40 -10.00 -0.95
CA ARG A 333 12.25 -10.16 -2.12
C ARG A 333 12.01 -9.01 -3.12
N PRO A 334 13.04 -8.58 -3.86
CA PRO A 334 12.88 -7.57 -4.90
C PRO A 334 11.82 -7.93 -5.95
N ARG A 335 11.14 -6.92 -6.49
CA ARG A 335 10.14 -7.07 -7.57
C ARG A 335 10.75 -6.97 -8.96
N LEU A 336 11.95 -6.42 -9.08
CA LEU A 336 12.62 -6.27 -10.36
C LEU A 336 12.71 -7.59 -11.15
N PRO A 337 13.09 -8.75 -10.57
CA PRO A 337 13.05 -10.02 -11.30
C PRO A 337 11.65 -10.44 -11.76
N ASP A 338 10.60 -10.04 -11.05
CA ASP A 338 9.23 -10.29 -11.50
C ASP A 338 8.88 -9.42 -12.71
N LEU A 339 9.28 -8.14 -12.70
CA LEU A 339 9.08 -7.23 -13.83
C LEU A 339 9.85 -7.71 -15.08
N GLU A 340 11.06 -8.19 -14.93
CA GLU A 340 11.86 -8.78 -15.99
C GLU A 340 11.16 -9.99 -16.63
N ARG A 341 10.69 -10.93 -15.80
CA ARG A 341 9.95 -12.13 -16.26
C ARG A 341 8.65 -11.76 -16.98
N LEU A 342 8.02 -10.67 -16.60
CA LEU A 342 6.79 -10.16 -17.24
C LEU A 342 7.08 -9.39 -18.54
N GLY A 343 8.35 -9.13 -18.87
CA GLY A 343 8.75 -8.34 -20.03
C GLY A 343 8.52 -6.82 -19.84
N ILE A 344 8.49 -6.36 -18.60
CA ILE A 344 8.33 -4.95 -18.23
C ILE A 344 9.71 -4.28 -18.05
N TYR A 345 10.76 -5.01 -18.23
CA TYR A 345 12.14 -4.52 -18.27
C TYR A 345 12.52 -4.19 -19.71
N PRO A 346 13.20 -3.06 -20.00
CA PRO A 346 13.79 -2.87 -21.30
C PRO A 346 14.80 -4.00 -21.52
N ALA A 347 14.62 -4.76 -22.59
CA ALA A 347 15.61 -5.78 -22.94
C ALA A 347 16.98 -5.10 -22.96
N ALA A 348 17.86 -5.50 -22.04
CA ALA A 348 19.25 -5.11 -22.10
C ALA A 348 19.69 -5.36 -23.55
N ASN A 349 20.24 -4.34 -24.23
CA ASN A 349 20.73 -4.45 -25.59
C ASN A 349 21.41 -5.81 -25.74
N ALA A 350 20.75 -6.75 -26.40
CA ALA A 350 21.40 -7.96 -26.82
C ALA A 350 22.62 -7.48 -27.61
N PRO A 351 23.84 -7.93 -27.33
CA PRO A 351 24.98 -7.56 -28.14
C PRO A 351 24.61 -7.92 -29.58
N SER A 352 24.62 -6.94 -30.45
CA SER A 352 24.46 -7.14 -31.88
C SER A 352 25.48 -8.18 -32.32
N THR A 353 25.01 -9.37 -32.61
CA THR A 353 25.77 -10.43 -33.29
C THR A 353 26.11 -10.04 -34.72
#